data_6a469b460ff482d3d998877996bc37a7
#
_entry.id   6a469b460ff482d3d998877996bc37a7
#
_cell.length_a   1.000
_cell.length_b   1.000
_cell.length_c   1.000
_cell.angle_alpha   90.00
_cell.angle_beta   90.00
_cell.angle_gamma   90.00
#
_symmetry.space_group_name_H-M   'P 1'
#
loop_
_entity.id
_entity.type
_entity.pdbx_description
1 polymer ?
#
loop_
_entity_poly.entity_id
_entity_poly.type
_entity_poly.pdbx_seq_one_letter_code
_entity_poly.pdbx_strand_id
1 'polypeptide(L)'
;GWPVQPLVAALVALGAAGLPFWATDLSVGLYFPNDRFTLPFIFGASLLAGTLLDWLIRLRWQKALILGAVLGLSFGWHFQSAQSYRITWLNSQDFLWQLAWRAPGLKPGTLLLTHQLPFSYYSDNSLTAPINLMYAPDLTGTELPYMLYYLRVRIGRELLDADPGLSVDHTARNFHFSGSTSQSLLFYYNPPGCLRVLGPGFADEIETLPYDYENAAALASTAAILPAANPAAVPPPAYFDPVPASWCYYFEQADLAHQLEDWGQVAGLGDAARAAGLTPQVESERVIFIDAYARLGRAADARSWTLERVDNSADSRRVLCSLWGKIAARSDPALAATAAEMLSELDCAPVP
;
A
#
# COMPACT_ATOMS: atom_id res chain seq x y z
N GLY A 1 -18.00 -29.64 -46.51
CA GLY A 1 -17.49 -28.43 -47.18
C GLY A 1 -16.67 -27.58 -46.24
N TRP A 2 -15.86 -26.71 -46.75
CA TRP A 2 -15.07 -25.79 -45.93
C TRP A 2 -15.99 -24.76 -45.26
N PRO A 3 -15.82 -24.44 -43.97
CA PRO A 3 -16.65 -23.45 -43.27
C PRO A 3 -16.23 -22.01 -43.63
N VAL A 4 -16.25 -21.68 -44.94
CA VAL A 4 -15.69 -20.41 -45.43
C VAL A 4 -16.40 -19.20 -44.87
N GLN A 5 -17.74 -19.23 -44.80
CA GLN A 5 -18.52 -18.09 -44.30
C GLN A 5 -18.24 -17.71 -42.86
N PRO A 6 -18.32 -18.63 -41.86
CA PRO A 6 -17.98 -18.29 -40.47
C PRO A 6 -16.50 -17.95 -40.27
N LEU A 7 -15.61 -18.55 -41.05
CA LEU A 7 -14.18 -18.20 -40.99
C LEU A 7 -13.94 -16.76 -41.47
N VAL A 8 -14.50 -16.37 -42.62
CA VAL A 8 -14.41 -15.00 -43.12
C VAL A 8 -15.01 -14.00 -42.14
N ALA A 9 -16.21 -14.32 -41.61
CA ALA A 9 -16.84 -13.47 -40.61
C ALA A 9 -15.99 -13.27 -39.35
N ALA A 10 -15.36 -14.35 -38.85
CA ALA A 10 -14.43 -14.27 -37.71
C ALA A 10 -13.23 -13.38 -38.00
N LEU A 11 -12.59 -13.53 -39.16
CA LEU A 11 -11.43 -12.73 -39.56
C LEU A 11 -11.79 -11.25 -39.74
N VAL A 12 -12.95 -10.97 -40.39
CA VAL A 12 -13.46 -9.60 -40.54
C VAL A 12 -13.73 -8.97 -39.18
N ALA A 13 -14.36 -9.72 -38.26
CA ALA A 13 -14.64 -9.23 -36.89
C ALA A 13 -13.37 -8.92 -36.12
N LEU A 14 -12.34 -9.78 -36.21
CA LEU A 14 -11.03 -9.54 -35.57
C LEU A 14 -10.33 -8.32 -36.18
N GLY A 15 -10.34 -8.18 -37.49
CA GLY A 15 -9.76 -7.01 -38.17
C GLY A 15 -10.48 -5.72 -37.78
N ALA A 16 -11.83 -5.72 -37.82
CA ALA A 16 -12.62 -4.57 -37.41
C ALA A 16 -12.40 -4.19 -35.93
N ALA A 17 -12.26 -5.18 -35.05
CA ALA A 17 -11.95 -4.95 -33.63
C ALA A 17 -10.58 -4.30 -33.43
N GLY A 18 -9.59 -4.57 -34.30
CA GLY A 18 -8.24 -4.00 -34.23
C GLY A 18 -8.15 -2.55 -34.74
N LEU A 19 -9.05 -2.12 -35.62
CA LEU A 19 -8.96 -0.81 -36.28
C LEU A 19 -8.80 0.39 -35.32
N PRO A 20 -9.57 0.52 -34.22
CA PRO A 20 -9.39 1.63 -33.27
C PRO A 20 -8.00 1.65 -32.64
N PHE A 21 -7.44 0.48 -32.31
CA PHE A 21 -6.15 0.36 -31.64
C PHE A 21 -5.00 0.68 -32.60
N TRP A 22 -5.07 0.27 -33.84
CA TRP A 22 -4.07 0.63 -34.87
C TRP A 22 -4.09 2.13 -35.19
N ALA A 23 -5.27 2.75 -35.13
CA ALA A 23 -5.41 4.18 -35.42
C ALA A 23 -4.95 5.07 -34.26
N THR A 24 -4.94 4.57 -33.03
CA THR A 24 -4.63 5.35 -31.80
C THR A 24 -3.33 4.94 -31.11
N ASP A 25 -2.59 3.97 -31.66
CA ASP A 25 -1.39 3.38 -31.07
C ASP A 25 -1.57 2.86 -29.63
N LEU A 26 -2.79 2.46 -29.30
CA LEU A 26 -3.10 1.87 -28.00
C LEU A 26 -2.65 0.41 -27.96
N SER A 27 -1.80 0.08 -26.98
CA SER A 27 -1.34 -1.29 -26.78
C SER A 27 -2.47 -2.17 -26.23
N VAL A 28 -2.73 -3.30 -26.90
CA VAL A 28 -3.65 -4.35 -26.43
C VAL A 28 -2.84 -5.44 -25.76
N GLY A 29 -3.24 -5.82 -24.53
CA GLY A 29 -2.51 -6.83 -23.76
C GLY A 29 -3.45 -7.66 -22.89
N LEU A 30 -2.96 -8.82 -22.40
CA LEU A 30 -3.71 -9.71 -21.51
C LEU A 30 -3.49 -9.39 -20.02
N TYR A 31 -2.87 -8.26 -19.71
CA TYR A 31 -2.54 -7.82 -18.35
C TYR A 31 -3.16 -6.45 -18.07
N PHE A 32 -3.46 -6.22 -16.82
CA PHE A 32 -3.98 -4.93 -16.34
C PHE A 32 -2.98 -3.78 -16.63
N PRO A 33 -3.45 -2.62 -17.09
CA PRO A 33 -4.84 -2.19 -17.38
C PRO A 33 -5.27 -2.42 -18.83
N ASN A 34 -4.46 -3.09 -19.65
CA ASN A 34 -4.64 -3.23 -21.10
C ASN A 34 -5.57 -4.40 -21.48
N ASP A 35 -5.89 -5.29 -20.55
CA ASP A 35 -6.79 -6.44 -20.73
C ASP A 35 -8.18 -6.06 -21.17
N ARG A 36 -8.70 -4.91 -20.73
CA ARG A 36 -9.99 -4.35 -21.16
C ARG A 36 -10.08 -4.10 -22.68
N PHE A 37 -8.95 -3.87 -23.33
CA PHE A 37 -8.88 -3.64 -24.76
C PHE A 37 -9.00 -4.94 -25.57
N THR A 38 -8.99 -6.09 -24.92
CA THR A 38 -9.25 -7.38 -25.58
C THR A 38 -10.74 -7.65 -25.81
N LEU A 39 -11.64 -6.95 -25.12
CA LEU A 39 -13.10 -7.16 -25.21
C LEU A 39 -13.66 -7.14 -26.64
N PRO A 40 -13.30 -6.20 -27.52
CA PRO A 40 -13.80 -6.17 -28.90
C PRO A 40 -13.40 -7.42 -29.70
N PHE A 41 -12.29 -8.06 -29.36
CA PHE A 41 -11.77 -9.24 -30.06
C PHE A 41 -12.49 -10.54 -29.67
N ILE A 42 -13.20 -10.57 -28.51
CA ILE A 42 -13.81 -11.81 -27.98
C ILE A 42 -14.77 -12.44 -28.98
N PHE A 43 -15.60 -11.63 -29.62
CA PHE A 43 -16.58 -12.16 -30.61
C PHE A 43 -15.88 -12.86 -31.77
N GLY A 44 -14.94 -12.19 -32.42
CA GLY A 44 -14.21 -12.75 -33.55
C GLY A 44 -13.37 -13.96 -33.16
N ALA A 45 -12.71 -13.91 -32.01
CA ALA A 45 -11.89 -15.02 -31.50
C ALA A 45 -12.76 -16.25 -31.14
N SER A 46 -13.92 -16.04 -30.52
CA SER A 46 -14.84 -17.14 -30.18
C SER A 46 -15.43 -17.80 -31.42
N LEU A 47 -15.82 -16.99 -32.40
CA LEU A 47 -16.33 -17.49 -33.68
C LEU A 47 -15.25 -18.29 -34.44
N LEU A 48 -14.00 -17.78 -34.46
CA LEU A 48 -12.87 -18.47 -35.07
C LEU A 48 -12.59 -19.80 -34.37
N ALA A 49 -12.49 -19.78 -33.03
CA ALA A 49 -12.20 -20.98 -32.25
C ALA A 49 -13.29 -22.05 -32.42
N GLY A 50 -14.58 -21.64 -32.35
CA GLY A 50 -15.72 -22.55 -32.59
C GLY A 50 -15.73 -23.15 -33.99
N THR A 51 -15.47 -22.33 -35.02
CA THR A 51 -15.39 -22.77 -36.42
C THR A 51 -14.24 -23.75 -36.63
N LEU A 52 -13.06 -23.47 -36.10
CA LEU A 52 -11.89 -24.37 -36.16
C LEU A 52 -12.15 -25.68 -35.44
N LEU A 53 -12.73 -25.63 -34.25
CA LEU A 53 -13.09 -26.80 -33.47
C LEU A 53 -14.06 -27.70 -34.23
N ASP A 54 -15.09 -27.09 -34.85
CA ASP A 54 -16.07 -27.84 -35.64
C ASP A 54 -15.46 -28.47 -36.90
N TRP A 55 -14.57 -27.77 -37.56
CA TRP A 55 -13.92 -28.22 -38.78
C TRP A 55 -12.84 -29.30 -38.55
N LEU A 56 -11.97 -29.10 -37.53
CA LEU A 56 -10.82 -29.98 -37.26
C LEU A 56 -11.22 -31.26 -36.56
N ILE A 57 -12.23 -31.21 -35.68
CA ILE A 57 -12.61 -32.33 -34.83
C ILE A 57 -13.94 -32.91 -35.30
N ARG A 58 -13.90 -34.15 -35.72
CA ARG A 58 -15.10 -34.85 -36.27
C ARG A 58 -15.93 -35.55 -35.19
N LEU A 59 -15.29 -36.07 -34.14
CA LEU A 59 -15.96 -36.87 -33.12
C LEU A 59 -16.60 -35.96 -32.05
N ARG A 60 -17.90 -36.16 -31.83
CA ARG A 60 -18.69 -35.33 -30.89
C ARG A 60 -18.13 -35.38 -29.45
N TRP A 61 -17.68 -36.53 -28.99
CA TRP A 61 -17.14 -36.67 -27.66
C TRP A 61 -15.82 -35.91 -27.49
N GLN A 62 -14.95 -35.86 -28.49
CA GLN A 62 -13.72 -35.05 -28.47
C GLN A 62 -14.04 -33.56 -28.40
N LYS A 63 -15.04 -33.09 -29.16
CA LYS A 63 -15.52 -31.69 -29.05
C LYS A 63 -16.02 -31.39 -27.65
N ALA A 64 -16.85 -32.27 -27.09
CA ALA A 64 -17.38 -32.12 -25.73
C ALA A 64 -16.27 -32.10 -24.69
N LEU A 65 -15.25 -32.94 -24.82
CA LEU A 65 -14.12 -33.00 -23.90
C LEU A 65 -13.27 -31.70 -23.97
N ILE A 66 -12.96 -31.23 -25.18
CA ILE A 66 -12.20 -29.97 -25.37
C ILE A 66 -12.99 -28.77 -24.85
N LEU A 67 -14.27 -28.67 -25.20
CA LEU A 67 -15.12 -27.59 -24.70
C LEU A 67 -15.24 -27.64 -23.17
N GLY A 68 -15.42 -28.83 -22.61
CA GLY A 68 -15.46 -29.02 -21.15
C GLY A 68 -14.16 -28.61 -20.48
N ALA A 69 -13.00 -28.94 -21.07
CA ALA A 69 -11.71 -28.53 -20.57
C ALA A 69 -11.53 -26.99 -20.65
N VAL A 70 -11.86 -26.39 -21.78
CA VAL A 70 -11.75 -24.93 -21.96
C VAL A 70 -12.69 -24.19 -20.99
N LEU A 71 -13.94 -24.65 -20.85
CA LEU A 71 -14.89 -24.06 -19.88
C LEU A 71 -14.41 -24.21 -18.45
N GLY A 72 -13.91 -25.40 -18.06
CA GLY A 72 -13.38 -25.66 -16.73
C GLY A 72 -12.18 -24.77 -16.39
N LEU A 73 -11.23 -24.65 -17.31
CA LEU A 73 -10.07 -23.75 -17.15
C LEU A 73 -10.49 -22.29 -17.09
N SER A 74 -11.40 -21.87 -17.95
CA SER A 74 -11.94 -20.49 -17.95
C SER A 74 -12.64 -20.18 -16.63
N PHE A 75 -13.47 -21.10 -16.14
CA PHE A 75 -14.14 -20.93 -14.85
C PHE A 75 -13.13 -20.80 -13.71
N GLY A 76 -12.13 -21.69 -13.66
CA GLY A 76 -11.06 -21.65 -12.66
C GLY A 76 -10.28 -20.33 -12.70
N TRP A 77 -9.94 -19.87 -13.88
CA TRP A 77 -9.26 -18.57 -14.08
C TRP A 77 -10.10 -17.39 -13.60
N HIS A 78 -11.37 -17.33 -14.01
CA HIS A 78 -12.26 -16.23 -13.59
C HIS A 78 -12.54 -16.26 -12.09
N PHE A 79 -12.68 -17.44 -11.50
CA PHE A 79 -12.82 -17.57 -10.04
C PHE A 79 -11.58 -17.05 -9.31
N GLN A 80 -10.38 -17.43 -9.75
CA GLN A 80 -9.12 -16.95 -9.18
C GLN A 80 -8.98 -15.43 -9.34
N SER A 81 -9.33 -14.90 -10.51
CA SER A 81 -9.32 -13.45 -10.76
C SER A 81 -10.29 -12.71 -9.82
N ALA A 82 -11.51 -13.23 -9.64
CA ALA A 82 -12.49 -12.65 -8.74
C ALA A 82 -11.98 -12.63 -7.27
N GLN A 83 -11.31 -13.71 -6.81
CA GLN A 83 -10.69 -13.74 -5.49
C GLN A 83 -9.54 -12.71 -5.38
N SER A 84 -8.74 -12.55 -6.42
CA SER A 84 -7.66 -11.55 -6.44
C SER A 84 -8.22 -10.12 -6.35
N TYR A 85 -9.29 -9.81 -7.07
CA TYR A 85 -10.01 -8.53 -6.94
C TYR A 85 -10.55 -8.30 -5.53
N ARG A 86 -11.16 -9.34 -4.95
CA ARG A 86 -11.67 -9.26 -3.57
C ARG A 86 -10.58 -8.98 -2.55
N ILE A 87 -9.45 -9.68 -2.63
CA ILE A 87 -8.31 -9.47 -1.72
C ILE A 87 -7.74 -8.06 -1.91
N THR A 88 -7.56 -7.62 -3.14
CA THR A 88 -7.09 -6.26 -3.45
C THR A 88 -8.04 -5.20 -2.88
N TRP A 89 -9.36 -5.41 -2.98
CA TRP A 89 -10.36 -4.52 -2.40
C TRP A 89 -10.25 -4.45 -0.87
N LEU A 90 -10.17 -5.60 -0.18
CA LEU A 90 -10.03 -5.65 1.28
C LEU A 90 -8.74 -4.96 1.75
N ASN A 91 -7.63 -5.20 1.06
CA ASN A 91 -6.36 -4.54 1.38
C ASN A 91 -6.43 -3.02 1.15
N SER A 92 -7.14 -2.56 0.10
CA SER A 92 -7.30 -1.13 -0.16
C SER A 92 -8.20 -0.46 0.88
N GLN A 93 -9.22 -1.16 1.35
CA GLN A 93 -10.09 -0.72 2.44
C GLN A 93 -9.29 -0.58 3.75
N ASP A 94 -8.53 -1.60 4.10
CA ASP A 94 -7.68 -1.61 5.27
C ASP A 94 -6.62 -0.49 5.23
N PHE A 95 -5.97 -0.29 4.09
CA PHE A 95 -5.04 0.83 3.85
C PHE A 95 -5.68 2.20 4.10
N LEU A 96 -6.88 2.45 3.57
CA LEU A 96 -7.53 3.75 3.73
C LEU A 96 -7.93 4.00 5.20
N TRP A 97 -8.37 2.97 5.92
CA TRP A 97 -8.64 3.10 7.35
C TRP A 97 -7.39 3.36 8.16
N GLN A 98 -6.30 2.66 7.90
CA GLN A 98 -5.02 2.91 8.56
C GLN A 98 -4.51 4.32 8.27
N LEU A 99 -4.61 4.78 7.02
CA LEU A 99 -4.25 6.16 6.67
C LEU A 99 -5.10 7.19 7.42
N ALA A 100 -6.41 6.95 7.57
CA ALA A 100 -7.29 7.83 8.34
C ALA A 100 -6.95 7.86 9.84
N TRP A 101 -6.62 6.73 10.44
CA TRP A 101 -6.22 6.66 11.85
C TRP A 101 -4.86 7.31 12.10
N ARG A 102 -3.93 7.15 11.18
CA ARG A 102 -2.58 7.71 11.28
C ARG A 102 -2.52 9.20 10.96
N ALA A 103 -3.31 9.65 10.01
CA ALA A 103 -3.38 11.02 9.55
C ALA A 103 -4.83 11.49 9.52
N PRO A 104 -5.41 11.90 10.66
CA PRO A 104 -6.81 12.31 10.73
C PRO A 104 -7.15 13.54 9.90
N GLY A 105 -6.16 14.29 9.43
CA GLY A 105 -6.27 15.35 8.47
C GLY A 105 -4.96 15.58 7.74
N LEU A 106 -5.05 16.12 6.54
CA LEU A 106 -3.89 16.51 5.72
C LEU A 106 -4.01 17.96 5.25
N LYS A 107 -2.89 18.65 5.15
CA LYS A 107 -2.84 19.99 4.55
C LYS A 107 -3.16 19.89 3.05
N PRO A 108 -4.01 20.76 2.48
CA PRO A 108 -4.19 20.82 1.02
C PRO A 108 -2.87 21.05 0.29
N GLY A 109 -2.70 20.48 -0.89
CA GLY A 109 -1.44 20.47 -1.65
C GLY A 109 -0.48 19.34 -1.22
N THR A 110 -0.91 18.38 -0.37
CA THR A 110 -0.06 17.29 0.06
C THR A 110 0.11 16.24 -1.03
N LEU A 111 1.38 15.91 -1.29
CA LEU A 111 1.80 14.81 -2.15
C LEU A 111 2.07 13.56 -1.30
N LEU A 112 1.24 12.54 -1.46
CA LEU A 112 1.41 11.24 -0.80
C LEU A 112 2.36 10.38 -1.63
N LEU A 113 3.43 9.90 -1.03
CA LEU A 113 4.50 9.17 -1.72
C LEU A 113 4.67 7.77 -1.15
N THR A 114 4.74 6.78 -2.01
CA THR A 114 5.09 5.40 -1.64
C THR A 114 5.78 4.69 -2.80
N HIS A 115 6.56 3.63 -2.55
CA HIS A 115 7.17 2.85 -3.62
C HIS A 115 6.13 2.33 -4.61
N GLN A 116 5.26 1.45 -4.13
CA GLN A 116 4.08 0.90 -4.80
C GLN A 116 3.25 0.17 -3.74
N LEU A 117 1.95 0.35 -3.77
CA LEU A 117 1.05 -0.42 -2.91
C LEU A 117 0.85 -1.83 -3.45
N PRO A 118 0.64 -2.84 -2.59
CA PRO A 118 0.47 -4.23 -2.99
C PRO A 118 -0.94 -4.50 -3.55
N PHE A 119 -1.37 -3.65 -4.47
CA PHE A 119 -2.69 -3.71 -5.10
C PHE A 119 -2.55 -4.01 -6.59
N SER A 120 -2.98 -5.19 -7.02
CA SER A 120 -2.77 -5.67 -8.39
C SER A 120 -3.51 -4.87 -9.46
N TYR A 121 -4.58 -4.14 -9.08
CA TYR A 121 -5.51 -3.51 -10.03
C TYR A 121 -5.67 -1.99 -9.83
N TYR A 122 -4.76 -1.37 -9.08
CA TYR A 122 -4.79 0.06 -8.81
C TYR A 122 -3.51 0.73 -9.31
N SER A 123 -3.69 1.85 -10.00
CA SER A 123 -2.62 2.83 -10.22
C SER A 123 -2.64 3.89 -9.11
N ASP A 124 -1.57 4.67 -9.02
CA ASP A 124 -1.51 5.85 -8.16
C ASP A 124 -2.68 6.83 -8.42
N ASN A 125 -2.98 7.11 -9.69
CA ASN A 125 -4.13 7.94 -10.08
C ASN A 125 -5.48 7.35 -9.61
N SER A 126 -5.62 6.00 -9.61
CA SER A 126 -6.86 5.36 -9.15
C SER A 126 -7.07 5.52 -7.64
N LEU A 127 -5.99 5.51 -6.86
CA LEU A 127 -6.04 5.69 -5.41
C LEU A 127 -6.13 7.15 -4.98
N THR A 128 -5.74 8.07 -5.82
CA THR A 128 -5.90 9.51 -5.58
C THR A 128 -7.38 9.88 -5.37
N ALA A 129 -8.31 9.24 -6.11
CA ALA A 129 -9.74 9.53 -5.98
C ALA A 129 -10.30 9.21 -4.57
N PRO A 130 -10.18 8.00 -4.01
CA PRO A 130 -10.67 7.71 -2.66
C PRO A 130 -9.97 8.54 -1.57
N ILE A 131 -8.71 8.92 -1.74
CA ILE A 131 -8.00 9.82 -0.82
C ILE A 131 -8.65 11.20 -0.82
N ASN A 132 -8.97 11.77 -1.98
CA ASN A 132 -9.66 13.05 -2.05
C ASN A 132 -11.09 12.97 -1.51
N LEU A 133 -11.82 11.88 -1.77
CA LEU A 133 -13.15 11.67 -1.16
C LEU A 133 -13.09 11.60 0.37
N MET A 134 -12.00 11.09 0.94
CA MET A 134 -11.81 10.96 2.38
C MET A 134 -11.43 12.28 3.04
N TYR A 135 -10.46 13.02 2.46
CA TYR A 135 -9.90 14.25 3.08
C TYR A 135 -10.57 15.54 2.59
N ALA A 136 -11.27 15.50 1.49
CA ALA A 136 -12.00 16.64 0.91
C ALA A 136 -13.38 16.19 0.39
N PRO A 137 -14.28 15.70 1.27
CA PRO A 137 -15.57 15.13 0.85
C PRO A 137 -16.47 16.14 0.15
N ASP A 138 -16.32 17.42 0.42
CA ASP A 138 -17.11 18.52 -0.17
C ASP A 138 -16.45 19.11 -1.43
N LEU A 139 -15.44 18.43 -1.98
CA LEU A 139 -14.73 18.92 -3.16
C LEU A 139 -15.69 19.07 -4.35
N THR A 140 -15.74 20.30 -4.86
CA THR A 140 -16.46 20.65 -6.07
C THR A 140 -15.49 21.26 -7.08
N GLY A 141 -15.42 20.70 -8.28
CA GLY A 141 -14.51 21.16 -9.30
C GLY A 141 -13.44 20.14 -9.68
N THR A 142 -12.40 20.61 -10.34
CA THR A 142 -11.36 19.77 -10.96
C THR A 142 -10.00 19.85 -10.28
N GLU A 143 -9.83 20.79 -9.32
CA GLU A 143 -8.59 20.94 -8.57
C GLU A 143 -8.56 19.96 -7.40
N LEU A 144 -7.59 19.03 -7.42
CA LEU A 144 -7.42 18.03 -6.38
C LEU A 144 -6.49 18.56 -5.30
N PRO A 145 -6.90 18.59 -4.02
CA PRO A 145 -6.01 18.98 -2.93
C PRO A 145 -4.96 17.93 -2.55
N TYR A 146 -5.13 16.69 -2.98
CA TYR A 146 -4.23 15.59 -2.64
C TYR A 146 -3.89 14.75 -3.87
N MET A 147 -2.63 14.31 -3.98
CA MET A 147 -2.17 13.43 -5.05
C MET A 147 -1.33 12.29 -4.48
N LEU A 148 -1.59 11.07 -4.92
CA LEU A 148 -0.76 9.93 -4.58
C LEU A 148 0.15 9.59 -5.76
N TYR A 149 1.45 9.43 -5.48
CA TYR A 149 2.45 9.00 -6.45
C TYR A 149 3.15 7.71 -6.03
N TYR A 150 3.30 6.82 -6.98
CA TYR A 150 4.23 5.71 -6.87
C TYR A 150 5.63 6.16 -7.29
N LEU A 151 6.58 6.19 -6.35
CA LEU A 151 7.98 6.56 -6.57
C LEU A 151 8.56 5.81 -7.76
N ARG A 152 8.36 4.50 -7.80
CA ARG A 152 8.80 3.62 -8.88
C ARG A 152 8.37 4.07 -10.29
N VAL A 153 7.23 4.75 -10.40
CA VAL A 153 6.67 5.18 -11.70
C VAL A 153 7.00 6.63 -12.00
N ARG A 154 7.09 7.47 -10.97
CA ARG A 154 7.13 8.93 -11.11
C ARG A 154 8.51 9.55 -11.01
N ILE A 155 9.46 8.91 -10.29
CA ILE A 155 10.84 9.39 -10.24
C ILE A 155 11.46 9.33 -11.64
N GLY A 156 12.12 10.41 -12.03
CA GLY A 156 12.70 10.59 -13.36
C GLY A 156 11.70 10.96 -14.47
N ARG A 157 10.46 11.27 -14.08
CA ARG A 157 9.38 11.72 -14.99
C ARG A 157 8.73 12.99 -14.44
N GLU A 158 7.52 12.86 -13.86
CA GLU A 158 6.81 13.98 -13.22
C GLU A 158 7.49 14.46 -11.92
N LEU A 159 8.25 13.61 -11.28
CA LEU A 159 9.11 13.91 -10.15
C LEU A 159 10.56 13.70 -10.60
N LEU A 160 11.18 14.77 -11.13
CA LEU A 160 12.53 14.68 -11.74
C LEU A 160 13.58 14.22 -10.74
N ASP A 161 13.53 14.77 -9.52
CA ASP A 161 14.38 14.42 -8.39
C ASP A 161 13.52 14.27 -7.13
N ALA A 162 14.03 13.58 -6.13
CA ALA A 162 13.37 13.44 -4.83
C ALA A 162 13.88 14.50 -3.83
N ASP A 163 14.00 15.74 -4.28
CA ASP A 163 14.41 16.86 -3.45
C ASP A 163 13.23 17.68 -2.92
N PRO A 164 13.31 18.23 -1.70
CA PRO A 164 12.31 19.15 -1.18
C PRO A 164 12.29 20.48 -1.96
N GLY A 165 11.10 21.07 -2.12
CA GLY A 165 10.92 22.39 -2.73
C GLY A 165 10.63 22.39 -4.22
N LEU A 166 10.54 21.24 -4.85
CA LEU A 166 10.15 21.14 -6.26
C LEU A 166 8.65 21.35 -6.40
N SER A 167 8.25 22.11 -7.43
CA SER A 167 6.84 22.22 -7.83
C SER A 167 6.40 20.94 -8.51
N VAL A 168 5.22 20.46 -8.17
CA VAL A 168 4.58 19.28 -8.77
C VAL A 168 3.24 19.69 -9.33
N ASP A 169 3.13 19.66 -10.66
CA ASP A 169 1.89 19.90 -11.39
C ASP A 169 1.51 18.62 -12.14
N HIS A 170 0.30 18.12 -11.90
CA HIS A 170 -0.19 16.89 -12.52
C HIS A 170 -1.59 17.08 -13.05
N THR A 171 -1.77 16.74 -14.33
CA THR A 171 -3.09 16.72 -14.97
C THR A 171 -3.42 15.30 -15.40
N ALA A 172 -4.51 14.76 -14.88
CA ALA A 172 -5.05 13.47 -15.28
C ALA A 172 -6.50 13.63 -15.75
N ARG A 173 -6.72 13.49 -17.04
CA ARG A 173 -8.03 13.77 -17.68
C ARG A 173 -8.46 15.21 -17.41
N ASN A 174 -9.53 15.40 -16.62
CA ASN A 174 -10.09 16.70 -16.28
C ASN A 174 -9.67 17.18 -14.87
N PHE A 175 -8.89 16.41 -14.15
CA PHE A 175 -8.43 16.76 -12.80
C PHE A 175 -7.02 17.32 -12.86
N HIS A 176 -6.79 18.31 -12.03
CA HIS A 176 -5.49 18.97 -11.88
C HIS A 176 -5.07 18.97 -10.40
N PHE A 177 -3.79 18.72 -10.15
CA PHE A 177 -3.16 18.84 -8.84
C PHE A 177 -1.96 19.77 -8.97
N SER A 178 -1.84 20.73 -8.07
CA SER A 178 -0.65 21.56 -7.91
C SER A 178 -0.20 21.52 -6.46
N GLY A 179 1.08 21.21 -6.25
CA GLY A 179 1.67 21.08 -4.93
C GLY A 179 3.19 21.22 -4.95
N SER A 180 3.82 20.85 -3.84
CA SER A 180 5.29 20.88 -3.72
C SER A 180 5.79 19.66 -2.95
N THR A 181 6.96 19.17 -3.32
CA THR A 181 7.68 18.11 -2.60
C THR A 181 8.06 18.51 -1.16
N SER A 182 8.07 19.80 -0.81
CA SER A 182 8.20 20.25 0.59
C SER A 182 6.98 19.89 1.44
N GLN A 183 5.84 19.60 0.83
CA GLN A 183 4.61 19.16 1.50
C GLN A 183 4.26 17.74 1.09
N SER A 184 5.19 16.84 1.36
CA SER A 184 5.04 15.40 1.08
C SER A 184 4.75 14.62 2.36
N LEU A 185 4.08 13.47 2.17
CA LEU A 185 3.90 12.44 3.17
C LEU A 185 4.45 11.13 2.58
N LEU A 186 5.66 10.77 2.99
CA LEU A 186 6.27 9.51 2.58
C LEU A 186 5.77 8.40 3.50
N PHE A 187 5.29 7.29 2.93
CA PHE A 187 4.79 6.17 3.71
C PHE A 187 5.11 4.82 3.07
N TYR A 188 5.17 3.79 3.90
CA TYR A 188 5.36 2.40 3.52
C TYR A 188 4.18 1.55 3.98
N TYR A 189 3.67 0.68 3.11
CA TYR A 189 2.58 -0.25 3.44
C TYR A 189 2.83 -1.60 2.77
N ASN A 190 2.97 -2.63 3.60
CA ASN A 190 3.20 -4.00 3.16
C ASN A 190 2.49 -4.98 4.12
N PRO A 191 1.23 -5.36 3.85
CA PRO A 191 0.52 -6.33 4.68
C PRO A 191 1.28 -7.66 4.82
N PRO A 192 1.22 -8.33 5.99
CA PRO A 192 0.33 -8.07 7.11
C PRO A 192 0.75 -6.93 8.05
N GLY A 193 1.89 -6.28 7.82
CA GLY A 193 2.33 -5.12 8.58
C GLY A 193 1.43 -3.90 8.38
N CYS A 194 1.42 -3.02 9.39
CA CYS A 194 0.64 -1.80 9.39
C CYS A 194 1.27 -0.73 8.47
N LEU A 195 0.50 0.30 8.15
CA LEU A 195 0.99 1.48 7.46
C LEU A 195 2.07 2.17 8.31
N ARG A 196 3.16 2.58 7.70
CA ARG A 196 4.22 3.35 8.35
C ARG A 196 4.38 4.69 7.65
N VAL A 197 4.05 5.78 8.32
CA VAL A 197 4.43 7.12 7.87
C VAL A 197 5.89 7.35 8.25
N LEU A 198 6.70 7.71 7.25
CA LEU A 198 8.14 7.79 7.39
C LEU A 198 8.55 9.23 7.74
N GLY A 199 9.18 9.38 8.92
CA GLY A 199 9.83 10.61 9.35
C GLY A 199 11.34 10.58 9.06
N PRO A 200 12.06 11.66 9.36
CA PRO A 200 13.52 11.69 9.23
C PRO A 200 14.18 10.55 10.04
N GLY A 201 15.12 9.84 9.43
CA GLY A 201 15.83 8.72 10.08
C GLY A 201 15.06 7.40 10.11
N PHE A 202 14.00 7.26 9.36
CA PHE A 202 13.13 6.06 9.32
C PHE A 202 13.87 4.75 8.99
N ALA A 203 14.99 4.83 8.27
CA ALA A 203 15.74 3.64 7.84
C ALA A 203 16.31 2.80 9.00
N ASP A 204 16.49 3.40 10.17
CA ASP A 204 16.93 2.70 11.38
C ASP A 204 15.83 1.87 12.05
N GLU A 205 14.57 2.13 11.70
CA GLU A 205 13.38 1.63 12.39
C GLU A 205 12.59 0.62 11.57
N ILE A 206 13.02 0.35 10.33
CA ILE A 206 12.28 -0.54 9.42
C ILE A 206 13.23 -1.64 8.92
N GLU A 207 12.77 -2.89 9.00
CA GLU A 207 13.58 -4.08 8.68
C GLU A 207 14.01 -4.12 7.22
N THR A 208 13.05 -3.87 6.34
CA THR A 208 13.28 -3.95 4.89
C THR A 208 12.51 -2.86 4.16
N LEU A 209 13.22 -2.08 3.36
CA LEU A 209 12.63 -1.05 2.51
C LEU A 209 13.06 -1.23 1.07
N PRO A 210 12.17 -1.02 0.10
CA PRO A 210 12.56 -0.87 -1.30
C PRO A 210 13.56 0.28 -1.50
N TYR A 211 14.49 0.10 -2.43
CA TYR A 211 15.57 1.04 -2.71
C TYR A 211 15.11 2.49 -2.98
N ASP A 212 13.93 2.67 -3.58
CA ASP A 212 13.38 4.00 -3.89
C ASP A 212 13.19 4.88 -2.65
N TYR A 213 13.06 4.29 -1.46
CA TYR A 213 12.92 5.05 -0.22
C TYR A 213 14.21 5.73 0.22
N GLU A 214 15.36 5.14 -0.08
CA GLU A 214 16.67 5.79 0.18
C GLU A 214 16.78 7.07 -0.65
N ASN A 215 16.38 7.01 -1.93
CA ASN A 215 16.37 8.18 -2.80
C ASN A 215 15.36 9.25 -2.36
N ALA A 216 14.23 8.85 -1.77
CA ALA A 216 13.19 9.76 -1.31
C ALA A 216 13.32 10.16 0.17
N ALA A 217 14.43 9.80 0.86
CA ALA A 217 14.60 10.04 2.29
C ALA A 217 14.51 11.53 2.67
N ALA A 218 14.96 12.43 1.80
CA ALA A 218 14.84 13.87 2.00
C ALA A 218 13.39 14.38 2.04
N LEU A 219 12.44 13.60 1.50
CA LEU A 219 11.00 13.92 1.47
C LEU A 219 10.24 13.33 2.68
N ALA A 220 10.92 12.58 3.54
CA ALA A 220 10.31 11.99 4.72
C ALA A 220 9.96 13.06 5.75
N SER A 221 8.67 13.33 5.91
CA SER A 221 8.15 14.37 6.80
C SER A 221 6.75 14.02 7.28
N THR A 222 6.45 14.41 8.52
CA THR A 222 5.10 14.31 9.10
C THR A 222 4.39 15.66 9.17
N ALA A 223 5.03 16.74 8.69
CA ALA A 223 4.53 18.12 8.81
C ALA A 223 3.23 18.38 8.03
N ALA A 224 2.88 17.53 7.08
CA ALA A 224 1.62 17.60 6.33
C ALA A 224 0.41 17.11 7.12
N ILE A 225 0.61 16.34 8.19
CA ILE A 225 -0.47 15.78 9.02
C ILE A 225 -1.09 16.87 9.90
N LEU A 226 -2.41 16.89 9.99
CA LEU A 226 -3.20 17.71 10.89
C LEU A 226 -3.80 16.81 11.97
N PRO A 227 -3.10 16.63 13.12
CA PRO A 227 -3.49 15.63 14.12
C PRO A 227 -4.81 15.97 14.86
N ALA A 228 -5.16 17.24 14.93
CA ALA A 228 -6.39 17.73 15.57
C ALA A 228 -7.49 18.10 14.55
N ALA A 229 -7.51 17.45 13.38
CA ALA A 229 -8.55 17.71 12.37
C ALA A 229 -9.95 17.38 12.92
N ASN A 230 -10.89 18.30 12.72
CA ASN A 230 -12.27 18.13 13.15
C ASN A 230 -13.25 18.64 12.06
N PRO A 231 -14.03 17.75 11.43
CA PRO A 231 -14.03 16.33 11.67
C PRO A 231 -12.75 15.65 11.21
N ALA A 232 -12.40 14.54 11.87
CA ALA A 232 -11.31 13.66 11.38
C ALA A 232 -11.74 12.98 10.07
N ALA A 233 -10.77 12.73 9.20
CA ALA A 233 -11.02 12.03 7.94
C ALA A 233 -11.51 10.60 8.22
N VAL A 234 -12.50 10.18 7.46
CA VAL A 234 -13.09 8.83 7.52
C VAL A 234 -13.28 8.33 6.08
N PRO A 235 -12.85 7.11 5.76
CA PRO A 235 -13.17 6.52 4.46
C PRO A 235 -14.67 6.56 4.21
N PRO A 236 -15.14 7.00 3.01
CA PRO A 236 -16.55 7.21 2.75
C PRO A 236 -17.38 5.93 2.99
N PRO A 237 -18.36 5.92 3.95
CA PRO A 237 -19.10 4.70 4.32
C PRO A 237 -19.93 4.10 3.19
N ALA A 238 -20.23 4.89 2.15
CA ALA A 238 -20.93 4.41 0.96
C ALA A 238 -20.10 3.39 0.15
N TYR A 239 -18.77 3.37 0.35
CA TYR A 239 -17.84 2.52 -0.41
C TYR A 239 -16.98 1.64 0.49
N PHE A 240 -16.74 2.04 1.73
CA PHE A 240 -15.79 1.39 2.62
C PHE A 240 -16.46 1.10 3.97
N ASP A 241 -16.70 -0.17 4.24
CA ASP A 241 -17.23 -0.60 5.52
C ASP A 241 -16.25 -0.30 6.67
N PRO A 242 -16.74 -0.01 7.88
CA PRO A 242 -15.88 0.08 9.05
C PRO A 242 -15.15 -1.25 9.29
N VAL A 243 -13.85 -1.18 9.50
CA VAL A 243 -13.06 -2.35 9.88
C VAL A 243 -13.00 -2.50 11.40
N PRO A 244 -12.98 -3.74 11.93
CA PRO A 244 -12.84 -3.98 13.36
C PRO A 244 -11.53 -3.40 13.90
N ALA A 245 -11.52 -3.07 15.20
CA ALA A 245 -10.30 -2.70 15.89
C ALA A 245 -9.31 -3.90 15.84
N SER A 246 -8.27 -3.74 15.00
CA SER A 246 -7.17 -4.68 14.81
C SER A 246 -5.93 -4.17 15.54
N TRP A 247 -4.82 -4.92 15.46
CA TRP A 247 -3.52 -4.43 15.89
C TRP A 247 -3.21 -3.06 15.24
N CYS A 248 -3.37 -2.93 13.93
CA CYS A 248 -3.07 -1.69 13.21
C CYS A 248 -3.95 -0.51 13.64
N TYR A 249 -5.19 -0.72 14.11
CA TYR A 249 -5.98 0.35 14.70
C TYR A 249 -5.28 1.01 15.91
N TYR A 250 -4.78 0.19 16.84
CA TYR A 250 -4.04 0.70 18.00
C TYR A 250 -2.67 1.27 17.61
N PHE A 251 -2.00 0.60 16.69
CA PHE A 251 -0.67 1.02 16.23
C PHE A 251 -0.71 2.39 15.54
N GLU A 252 -1.62 2.63 14.61
CA GLU A 252 -1.69 3.90 13.87
C GLU A 252 -1.97 5.10 14.78
N GLN A 253 -2.84 4.92 15.76
CA GLN A 253 -3.10 5.95 16.75
C GLN A 253 -1.91 6.15 17.70
N ALA A 254 -1.23 5.06 18.07
CA ALA A 254 -0.01 5.14 18.88
C ALA A 254 1.13 5.81 18.13
N ASP A 255 1.29 5.55 16.82
CA ASP A 255 2.32 6.18 16.00
C ASP A 255 2.05 7.69 15.81
N LEU A 256 0.78 8.09 15.71
CA LEU A 256 0.40 9.51 15.75
C LEU A 256 0.71 10.15 17.11
N ALA A 257 0.35 9.49 18.21
CA ALA A 257 0.67 9.97 19.55
C ALA A 257 2.18 10.04 19.81
N HIS A 258 2.93 9.07 19.30
CA HIS A 258 4.41 9.07 19.34
C HIS A 258 5.00 10.27 18.60
N GLN A 259 4.48 10.61 17.42
CA GLN A 259 4.86 11.82 16.68
C GLN A 259 4.60 13.10 17.50
N LEU A 260 3.57 13.11 18.33
CA LEU A 260 3.19 14.24 19.20
C LEU A 260 3.88 14.19 20.56
N GLU A 261 4.77 13.24 20.79
CA GLU A 261 5.45 12.99 22.06
C GLU A 261 4.50 12.72 23.24
N ASP A 262 3.29 12.26 22.96
CA ASP A 262 2.33 11.83 24.00
C ASP A 262 2.60 10.37 24.39
N TRP A 263 3.69 10.17 25.16
CA TRP A 263 4.15 8.87 25.63
C TRP A 263 3.10 8.12 26.45
N GLY A 264 2.28 8.88 27.21
CA GLY A 264 1.19 8.33 28.01
C GLY A 264 0.13 7.68 27.13
N GLN A 265 -0.28 8.35 26.07
CA GLN A 265 -1.24 7.82 25.10
C GLN A 265 -0.66 6.61 24.35
N VAL A 266 0.60 6.66 23.93
CA VAL A 266 1.27 5.52 23.27
C VAL A 266 1.25 4.29 24.17
N ALA A 267 1.69 4.42 25.42
CA ALA A 267 1.70 3.31 26.37
C ALA A 267 0.28 2.78 26.66
N GLY A 268 -0.70 3.66 26.84
CA GLY A 268 -2.11 3.28 27.05
C GLY A 268 -2.70 2.49 25.89
N LEU A 269 -2.39 2.87 24.64
CA LEU A 269 -2.82 2.13 23.45
C LEU A 269 -2.11 0.77 23.35
N GLY A 270 -0.84 0.68 23.72
CA GLY A 270 -0.10 -0.58 23.79
C GLY A 270 -0.67 -1.53 24.84
N ASP A 271 -1.00 -1.01 26.04
CA ASP A 271 -1.66 -1.78 27.10
C ASP A 271 -3.05 -2.29 26.65
N ALA A 272 -3.82 -1.45 25.97
CA ALA A 272 -5.14 -1.80 25.45
C ALA A 272 -5.07 -2.87 24.34
N ALA A 273 -4.12 -2.75 23.41
CA ALA A 273 -3.91 -3.74 22.36
C ALA A 273 -3.53 -5.10 22.95
N ARG A 274 -2.62 -5.12 23.94
CA ARG A 274 -2.21 -6.34 24.64
C ARG A 274 -3.38 -6.96 25.42
N ALA A 275 -4.18 -6.15 26.11
CA ALA A 275 -5.36 -6.61 26.82
C ALA A 275 -6.41 -7.23 25.88
N ALA A 276 -6.49 -6.77 24.64
CA ALA A 276 -7.31 -7.34 23.59
C ALA A 276 -6.72 -8.59 22.93
N GLY A 277 -5.52 -9.04 23.35
CA GLY A 277 -4.82 -10.19 22.78
C GLY A 277 -4.25 -9.94 21.38
N LEU A 278 -4.07 -8.68 20.99
CA LEU A 278 -3.54 -8.29 19.70
C LEU A 278 -2.01 -8.18 19.76
N THR A 279 -1.36 -8.58 18.68
CA THR A 279 0.10 -8.61 18.58
C THR A 279 0.57 -7.99 17.26
N PRO A 280 1.76 -7.36 17.24
CA PRO A 280 2.37 -6.85 16.02
C PRO A 280 2.70 -7.97 15.05
N GLN A 281 2.70 -7.63 13.77
CA GLN A 281 3.06 -8.56 12.69
C GLN A 281 4.52 -8.41 12.25
N VAL A 282 5.12 -7.24 12.48
CA VAL A 282 6.51 -6.93 12.17
C VAL A 282 7.18 -6.23 13.35
N GLU A 283 8.53 -6.38 13.47
CA GLU A 283 9.27 -5.92 14.64
C GLU A 283 9.24 -4.38 14.78
N SER A 284 9.30 -3.66 13.68
CA SER A 284 9.26 -2.18 13.67
C SER A 284 8.02 -1.58 14.34
N GLU A 285 6.92 -2.34 14.41
CA GLU A 285 5.69 -1.88 15.07
C GLU A 285 5.81 -1.87 16.60
N ARG A 286 6.81 -2.55 17.17
CA ARG A 286 7.07 -2.55 18.64
C ARG A 286 7.85 -1.34 19.09
N VAL A 287 8.66 -0.76 18.22
CA VAL A 287 9.65 0.28 18.53
C VAL A 287 9.03 1.43 19.29
N ILE A 288 7.90 1.95 18.84
CA ILE A 288 7.22 3.10 19.45
C ILE A 288 6.73 2.81 20.87
N PHE A 289 6.25 1.60 21.13
CA PHE A 289 5.78 1.20 22.46
C PHE A 289 6.96 1.00 23.41
N ILE A 290 8.02 0.32 23.00
CA ILE A 290 9.24 0.15 23.79
C ILE A 290 9.81 1.52 24.15
N ASP A 291 9.91 2.45 23.19
CA ASP A 291 10.38 3.81 23.42
C ASP A 291 9.49 4.56 24.43
N ALA A 292 8.20 4.49 24.29
CA ALA A 292 7.25 5.16 25.19
C ALA A 292 7.34 4.60 26.62
N TYR A 293 7.36 3.28 26.80
CA TYR A 293 7.52 2.67 28.11
C TYR A 293 8.85 3.06 28.76
N ALA A 294 9.93 3.08 27.98
CA ALA A 294 11.22 3.53 28.47
C ALA A 294 11.17 5.00 28.92
N ARG A 295 10.58 5.89 28.15
CA ARG A 295 10.43 7.32 28.49
C ARG A 295 9.57 7.57 29.73
N LEU A 296 8.60 6.69 30.01
CA LEU A 296 7.75 6.74 31.20
C LEU A 296 8.39 6.07 32.42
N GLY A 297 9.62 5.57 32.32
CA GLY A 297 10.28 4.83 33.40
C GLY A 297 9.71 3.43 33.65
N ARG A 298 8.87 2.92 32.74
CA ARG A 298 8.25 1.57 32.79
C ARG A 298 9.21 0.53 32.20
N ALA A 299 10.41 0.40 32.79
CA ALA A 299 11.48 -0.43 32.29
C ALA A 299 11.11 -1.91 32.12
N ALA A 300 10.30 -2.45 33.06
CA ALA A 300 9.83 -3.83 33.01
C ALA A 300 8.94 -4.09 31.76
N ASP A 301 8.07 -3.13 31.44
CA ASP A 301 7.22 -3.24 30.25
C ASP A 301 8.03 -3.13 28.96
N ALA A 302 8.95 -2.17 28.89
CA ALA A 302 9.87 -2.02 27.74
C ALA A 302 10.67 -3.32 27.50
N ARG A 303 11.19 -3.94 28.57
CA ARG A 303 11.88 -5.23 28.52
C ARG A 303 10.96 -6.35 28.02
N SER A 304 9.75 -6.47 28.59
CA SER A 304 8.76 -7.49 28.18
C SER A 304 8.44 -7.39 26.69
N TRP A 305 8.18 -6.18 26.20
CA TRP A 305 7.90 -5.95 24.78
C TRP A 305 9.09 -6.30 23.89
N THR A 306 10.31 -6.06 24.33
CA THR A 306 11.53 -6.41 23.60
C THR A 306 11.71 -7.93 23.50
N LEU A 307 11.45 -8.67 24.58
CA LEU A 307 11.66 -10.12 24.63
C LEU A 307 10.56 -10.91 23.88
N GLU A 308 9.39 -10.34 23.70
CA GLU A 308 8.30 -10.92 22.91
C GLU A 308 8.49 -10.71 21.39
N ARG A 309 9.73 -10.74 20.90
CA ARG A 309 10.08 -10.48 19.49
C ARG A 309 9.19 -11.24 18.51
N VAL A 310 8.89 -10.62 17.37
CA VAL A 310 8.13 -11.24 16.27
C VAL A 310 8.89 -12.42 15.69
N ASP A 311 10.19 -12.22 15.46
CA ASP A 311 11.11 -13.27 15.00
C ASP A 311 12.53 -13.07 15.53
N ASN A 312 13.45 -13.96 15.17
CA ASN A 312 14.87 -13.88 15.53
C ASN A 312 15.76 -13.52 14.34
N SER A 313 15.21 -12.85 13.34
CA SER A 313 15.98 -12.42 12.16
C SER A 313 17.07 -11.40 12.52
N ALA A 314 18.06 -11.29 11.65
CA ALA A 314 19.12 -10.29 11.81
C ALA A 314 18.56 -8.88 11.69
N ASP A 315 17.54 -8.68 10.86
CA ASP A 315 16.91 -7.38 10.65
C ASP A 315 16.10 -6.94 11.86
N SER A 316 15.25 -7.81 12.43
CA SER A 316 14.52 -7.53 13.68
C SER A 316 15.50 -7.19 14.82
N ARG A 317 16.61 -7.92 14.94
CA ARG A 317 17.64 -7.63 15.93
C ARG A 317 18.28 -6.26 15.69
N ARG A 318 18.62 -5.92 14.46
CA ARG A 318 19.20 -4.61 14.11
C ARG A 318 18.31 -3.46 14.55
N VAL A 319 17.00 -3.54 14.30
CA VAL A 319 16.02 -2.53 14.69
C VAL A 319 15.99 -2.35 16.21
N LEU A 320 15.91 -3.46 16.98
CA LEU A 320 15.92 -3.40 18.45
C LEU A 320 17.25 -2.92 19.01
N CYS A 321 18.39 -3.31 18.43
CA CYS A 321 19.70 -2.81 18.84
C CYS A 321 19.82 -1.29 18.62
N SER A 322 19.37 -0.78 17.49
CA SER A 322 19.32 0.66 17.21
C SER A 322 18.46 1.40 18.25
N LEU A 323 17.27 0.88 18.54
CA LEU A 323 16.38 1.46 19.55
C LEU A 323 17.03 1.51 20.94
N TRP A 324 17.55 0.38 21.43
CA TRP A 324 18.14 0.32 22.76
C TRP A 324 19.44 1.12 22.85
N GLY A 325 20.19 1.26 21.76
CA GLY A 325 21.31 2.20 21.65
C GLY A 325 20.88 3.65 21.84
N LYS A 326 19.77 4.06 21.19
CA LYS A 326 19.17 5.39 21.36
C LYS A 326 18.65 5.61 22.79
N ILE A 327 18.07 4.58 23.43
CA ILE A 327 17.62 4.64 24.83
C ILE A 327 18.81 4.77 25.78
N ALA A 328 19.88 3.98 25.57
CA ALA A 328 21.09 4.03 26.40
C ALA A 328 21.78 5.40 26.35
N ALA A 329 21.71 6.10 25.21
CA ALA A 329 22.28 7.44 25.05
C ALA A 329 21.54 8.54 25.84
N ARG A 330 20.35 8.24 26.39
CA ARG A 330 19.61 9.16 27.26
C ARG A 330 20.19 9.17 28.66
N SER A 331 20.15 10.31 29.30
CA SER A 331 20.85 10.54 30.60
C SER A 331 20.10 9.96 31.82
N ASP A 332 19.21 9.00 31.67
CA ASP A 332 18.49 8.36 32.77
C ASP A 332 19.26 7.12 33.29
N PRO A 333 19.81 7.16 34.55
CA PRO A 333 20.58 6.06 35.08
C PRO A 333 19.80 4.75 35.25
N ALA A 334 18.52 4.82 35.55
CA ALA A 334 17.66 3.63 35.72
C ALA A 334 17.44 2.91 34.38
N LEU A 335 17.25 3.68 33.31
CA LEU A 335 17.12 3.14 31.97
C LEU A 335 18.45 2.67 31.40
N ALA A 336 19.58 3.31 31.75
CA ALA A 336 20.89 2.92 31.26
C ALA A 336 21.24 1.48 31.65
N ALA A 337 20.91 1.04 32.86
CA ALA A 337 21.13 -0.33 33.32
C ALA A 337 20.29 -1.33 32.51
N THR A 338 18.99 -1.06 32.34
CA THR A 338 18.10 -1.89 31.53
C THR A 338 18.52 -1.91 30.05
N ALA A 339 18.97 -0.79 29.50
CA ALA A 339 19.43 -0.71 28.12
C ALA A 339 20.71 -1.55 27.92
N ALA A 340 21.67 -1.50 28.86
CA ALA A 340 22.87 -2.32 28.81
C ALA A 340 22.53 -3.82 28.86
N GLU A 341 21.59 -4.22 29.73
CA GLU A 341 21.09 -5.59 29.80
C GLU A 341 20.48 -6.02 28.46
N MET A 342 19.58 -5.20 27.88
CA MET A 342 18.93 -5.53 26.59
C MET A 342 19.90 -5.59 25.42
N LEU A 343 20.86 -4.68 25.33
CA LEU A 343 21.90 -4.71 24.30
C LEU A 343 22.76 -5.99 24.40
N SER A 344 23.03 -6.46 25.61
CA SER A 344 23.74 -7.72 25.85
C SER A 344 22.87 -8.93 25.48
N GLU A 345 21.59 -8.94 25.88
CA GLU A 345 20.65 -10.05 25.63
C GLU A 345 20.32 -10.21 24.16
N LEU A 346 20.29 -9.11 23.42
CA LEU A 346 20.07 -9.08 21.96
C LEU A 346 21.35 -9.40 21.16
N ASP A 347 22.49 -9.56 21.82
CA ASP A 347 23.81 -9.74 21.18
C ASP A 347 24.12 -8.60 20.18
N CYS A 348 23.88 -7.36 20.62
CA CYS A 348 24.14 -6.18 19.80
C CYS A 348 25.63 -5.93 19.69
N ALA A 349 26.12 -5.59 18.48
CA ALA A 349 27.49 -5.11 18.32
C ALA A 349 27.71 -3.84 19.17
N PRO A 350 28.89 -3.66 19.79
CA PRO A 350 29.17 -2.43 20.52
C PRO A 350 29.01 -1.23 19.57
N VAL A 351 28.27 -0.22 20.02
CA VAL A 351 28.14 1.05 19.29
C VAL A 351 29.54 1.67 19.25
N PRO A 352 30.07 2.01 18.03
CA PRO A 352 31.42 2.57 17.90
C PRO A 352 31.56 3.97 18.54
#